data_3d9c100494951c1d9b73b02eb7afab93
#
_entry.id   3d9c100494951c1d9b73b02eb7afab93
#
_cell.length_a   1.000
_cell.length_b   1.000
_cell.length_c   1.000
_cell.angle_alpha   90.00
_cell.angle_beta   90.00
_cell.angle_gamma   90.00
#
_symmetry.space_group_name_H-M   'P 1'
#
loop_
_entity.id
_entity.type
_entity.pdbx_description
1 polymer ?
#
loop_
_entity_poly.entity_id
_entity_poly.type
_entity_poly.pdbx_seq_one_letter_code
_entity_poly.pdbx_strand_id
1 'polypeptide(L)'
;MQEKEEKTEDEKRREKWFWLCSILSFGRKEKQMLLDFFGTPEEIWQADEREIGEVFWKNEEHKKAFFREKAAWDAKKAWNEMQKKGIRFISCEDTSYPQKLKEIYDYPFGLFIRGELPKENEKTVAIVGARLCSAYGRHFAVKIAEELAGYDISLVSGMARGIDGTAQRAAIKGGGKSYAVLGCGPDICYPMQNRDLYQNLLKNGGVLSEYPPGCSPLPFHFPMRNR
;
A
#
# COMPACT_ATOMS: atom_id res chain seq x y z
N MET A 1 -9.56 34.67 13.53
CA MET A 1 -8.14 34.36 13.29
C MET A 1 -7.98 32.88 13.63
N GLN A 2 -7.88 32.01 12.63
CA GLN A 2 -7.51 30.60 12.87
C GLN A 2 -5.99 30.58 13.04
N GLU A 3 -5.52 30.24 14.23
CA GLU A 3 -4.12 29.92 14.45
C GLU A 3 -3.75 28.82 13.47
N LYS A 4 -2.77 29.07 12.61
CA LYS A 4 -2.11 28.03 11.84
C LYS A 4 -1.28 27.24 12.86
N GLU A 5 -1.78 26.09 13.32
CA GLU A 5 -0.92 25.13 14.01
C GLU A 5 0.27 24.83 13.10
N GLU A 6 1.45 25.14 13.58
CA GLU A 6 2.70 24.89 12.88
C GLU A 6 2.94 23.36 12.91
N LYS A 7 3.00 22.74 11.74
CA LYS A 7 3.23 21.29 11.62
C LYS A 7 4.56 20.92 12.27
N THR A 8 4.59 19.79 12.97
CA THR A 8 5.83 19.23 13.49
C THR A 8 6.75 18.79 12.35
N GLU A 9 8.06 18.66 12.62
CA GLU A 9 9.03 18.21 11.61
C GLU A 9 8.68 16.79 11.08
N ASP A 10 8.16 15.90 11.94
CA ASP A 10 7.72 14.57 11.53
C ASP A 10 6.50 14.63 10.60
N GLU A 11 5.57 15.55 10.83
CA GLU A 11 4.42 15.76 9.95
C GLU A 11 4.83 16.31 8.58
N LYS A 12 5.79 17.25 8.55
CA LYS A 12 6.34 17.77 7.30
C LYS A 12 7.04 16.67 6.50
N ARG A 13 7.86 15.86 7.17
CA ARG A 13 8.56 14.73 6.56
C ARG A 13 7.60 13.69 5.99
N ARG A 14 6.58 13.31 6.76
CA ARG A 14 5.51 12.39 6.32
C ARG A 14 4.75 12.92 5.11
N GLU A 15 4.50 14.23 5.05
CA GLU A 15 3.85 14.87 3.90
C GLU A 15 4.69 14.74 2.62
N LYS A 16 6.02 14.84 2.71
CA LYS A 16 6.90 14.68 1.55
C LYS A 16 6.99 13.22 1.09
N TRP A 17 7.03 12.27 2.02
CA TRP A 17 6.89 10.86 1.67
C TRP A 17 5.54 10.55 1.03
N PHE A 18 4.45 11.11 1.56
CA PHE A 18 3.11 10.95 0.98
C PHE A 18 3.05 11.47 -0.45
N TRP A 19 3.62 12.65 -0.72
CA TRP A 19 3.75 13.19 -2.06
C TRP A 19 4.53 12.23 -2.97
N LEU A 20 5.75 11.86 -2.61
CA LEU A 20 6.60 11.00 -3.43
C LEU A 20 5.95 9.64 -3.71
N CYS A 21 5.29 9.04 -2.71
CA CYS A 21 4.56 7.79 -2.88
C CYS A 21 3.30 7.92 -3.74
N SER A 22 2.71 9.11 -3.82
CA SER A 22 1.51 9.39 -4.61
C SER A 22 1.78 9.61 -6.10
N ILE A 23 3.02 9.87 -6.50
CA ILE A 23 3.42 9.99 -7.90
C ILE A 23 3.31 8.63 -8.60
N LEU A 24 2.56 8.58 -9.70
CA LEU A 24 2.26 7.36 -10.45
C LEU A 24 2.96 7.28 -11.81
N SER A 25 3.53 8.38 -12.27
CA SER A 25 4.19 8.47 -13.59
C SER A 25 5.42 7.56 -13.72
N PHE A 26 5.98 7.11 -12.62
CA PHE A 26 7.12 6.19 -12.59
C PHE A 26 7.10 5.30 -11.33
N GLY A 27 7.87 4.22 -11.38
CA GLY A 27 7.85 3.18 -10.37
C GLY A 27 8.84 3.41 -9.23
N ARG A 28 8.98 2.37 -8.40
CA ARG A 28 9.88 2.38 -7.24
C ARG A 28 11.34 2.64 -7.61
N LYS A 29 11.81 2.10 -8.76
CA LYS A 29 13.22 2.25 -9.18
C LYS A 29 13.60 3.71 -9.42
N GLU A 30 12.75 4.45 -10.11
CA GLU A 30 12.97 5.86 -10.36
C GLU A 30 12.89 6.68 -9.07
N LYS A 31 11.97 6.34 -8.16
CA LYS A 31 11.90 6.94 -6.82
C LYS A 31 13.19 6.68 -6.02
N GLN A 32 13.70 5.45 -6.08
CA GLN A 32 14.98 5.10 -5.44
C GLN A 32 16.14 5.93 -6.01
N MET A 33 16.22 6.07 -7.34
CA MET A 33 17.27 6.87 -7.98
C MET A 33 17.24 8.34 -7.53
N LEU A 34 16.04 8.92 -7.39
CA LEU A 34 15.89 10.27 -6.85
C LEU A 34 16.36 10.34 -5.39
N LEU A 35 16.00 9.36 -4.57
CA LEU A 35 16.45 9.28 -3.17
C LEU A 35 17.95 9.05 -3.05
N ASP A 36 18.55 8.23 -3.91
CA ASP A 36 20.00 7.99 -3.93
C ASP A 36 20.77 9.25 -4.30
N PHE A 37 20.19 10.12 -5.15
CA PHE A 37 20.83 11.36 -5.61
C PHE A 37 20.63 12.52 -4.62
N PHE A 38 19.40 12.72 -4.14
CA PHE A 38 19.01 13.85 -3.30
C PHE A 38 19.02 13.54 -1.79
N GLY A 39 18.94 12.29 -1.40
CA GLY A 39 18.89 11.85 0.00
C GLY A 39 17.48 11.73 0.56
N THR A 40 16.66 12.77 0.52
CA THR A 40 15.36 12.81 1.14
C THR A 40 14.22 13.26 0.19
N PRO A 41 12.95 12.89 0.45
CA PRO A 41 11.83 13.42 -0.31
C PRO A 41 11.68 14.93 -0.20
N GLU A 42 12.13 15.55 0.90
CA GLU A 42 12.13 17.00 1.08
C GLU A 42 13.10 17.67 0.09
N GLU A 43 14.33 17.17 -0.04
CA GLU A 43 15.33 17.67 -0.99
C GLU A 43 14.86 17.47 -2.44
N ILE A 44 14.23 16.34 -2.77
CA ILE A 44 13.60 16.14 -4.09
C ILE A 44 12.49 17.17 -4.34
N TRP A 45 11.72 17.50 -3.30
CA TRP A 45 10.66 18.51 -3.42
C TRP A 45 11.22 19.92 -3.65
N GLN A 46 12.33 20.28 -2.99
CA GLN A 46 12.96 21.59 -3.08
C GLN A 46 13.79 21.75 -4.36
N ALA A 47 14.33 20.66 -4.91
CA ALA A 47 15.18 20.68 -6.11
C ALA A 47 14.47 21.29 -7.31
N ASP A 48 15.22 22.08 -8.08
CA ASP A 48 14.74 22.69 -9.31
C ASP A 48 14.77 21.72 -10.51
N GLU A 49 14.24 22.19 -11.65
CA GLU A 49 14.18 21.35 -12.86
C GLU A 49 15.53 20.97 -13.42
N ARG A 50 16.55 21.80 -13.24
CA ARG A 50 17.90 21.56 -13.71
C ARG A 50 18.55 20.45 -12.88
N GLU A 51 18.50 20.59 -11.56
CA GLU A 51 19.03 19.60 -10.62
C GLU A 51 18.38 18.22 -10.81
N ILE A 52 17.04 18.17 -10.88
CA ILE A 52 16.32 16.94 -11.18
C ILE A 52 16.67 16.42 -12.58
N GLY A 53 16.97 17.30 -13.52
CA GLY A 53 17.39 16.96 -14.87
C GLY A 53 18.73 16.21 -14.94
N GLU A 54 19.60 16.34 -13.93
CA GLU A 54 20.88 15.65 -13.83
C GLU A 54 20.71 14.16 -13.42
N VAL A 55 19.58 13.80 -12.82
CA VAL A 55 19.29 12.40 -12.51
C VAL A 55 19.07 11.62 -13.80
N PHE A 56 19.61 10.42 -13.87
CA PHE A 56 19.42 9.56 -15.04
C PHE A 56 17.96 9.11 -15.16
N TRP A 57 17.24 9.65 -16.14
CA TRP A 57 15.87 9.27 -16.45
C TRP A 57 15.84 8.17 -17.52
N LYS A 58 15.15 7.11 -17.21
CA LYS A 58 14.96 6.01 -18.15
C LYS A 58 14.15 6.42 -19.38
N ASN A 59 13.29 7.42 -19.22
CA ASN A 59 12.39 7.88 -20.26
C ASN A 59 12.07 9.37 -20.04
N GLU A 60 12.23 10.22 -21.07
CA GLU A 60 11.90 11.65 -21.02
C GLU A 60 10.42 11.93 -20.73
N GLU A 61 9.52 11.03 -21.13
CA GLU A 61 8.09 11.18 -20.81
C GLU A 61 7.82 11.01 -19.30
N HIS A 62 8.55 10.11 -18.61
CA HIS A 62 8.48 9.99 -17.16
C HIS A 62 8.95 11.26 -16.46
N LYS A 63 10.03 11.86 -16.94
CA LYS A 63 10.55 13.14 -16.43
C LYS A 63 9.51 14.26 -16.57
N LYS A 64 8.96 14.44 -17.75
CA LYS A 64 7.90 15.45 -18.00
C LYS A 64 6.67 15.20 -17.13
N ALA A 65 6.26 13.93 -16.99
CA ALA A 65 5.14 13.57 -16.16
C ALA A 65 5.40 13.86 -14.68
N PHE A 66 6.61 13.60 -14.18
CA PHE A 66 7.03 13.96 -12.82
C PHE A 66 6.87 15.46 -12.55
N PHE A 67 7.40 16.32 -13.41
CA PHE A 67 7.28 17.77 -13.22
C PHE A 67 5.83 18.24 -13.24
N ARG A 68 5.03 17.68 -14.13
CA ARG A 68 3.59 17.98 -14.19
C ARG A 68 2.86 17.56 -12.92
N GLU A 69 3.13 16.36 -12.39
CA GLU A 69 2.56 15.87 -11.14
C GLU A 69 3.05 16.69 -9.94
N LYS A 70 4.36 17.04 -9.90
CA LYS A 70 4.94 17.90 -8.85
C LYS A 70 4.27 19.28 -8.83
N ALA A 71 4.12 19.92 -10.00
CA ALA A 71 3.50 21.25 -10.13
C ALA A 71 2.01 21.25 -9.78
N ALA A 72 1.29 20.16 -10.06
CA ALA A 72 -0.13 20.02 -9.78
C ALA A 72 -0.43 19.56 -8.34
N TRP A 73 0.59 19.24 -7.54
CA TRP A 73 0.39 18.68 -6.20
C TRP A 73 -0.16 19.70 -5.21
N ASP A 74 -1.31 19.36 -4.63
CA ASP A 74 -1.90 20.08 -3.49
C ASP A 74 -1.94 19.12 -2.28
N ALA A 75 -0.95 19.23 -1.41
CA ALA A 75 -0.78 18.36 -0.26
C ALA A 75 -2.00 18.39 0.67
N LYS A 76 -2.57 19.58 0.94
CA LYS A 76 -3.71 19.74 1.84
C LYS A 76 -4.96 19.07 1.27
N LYS A 77 -5.22 19.26 -0.01
CA LYS A 77 -6.35 18.64 -0.71
C LYS A 77 -6.20 17.13 -0.73
N ALA A 78 -5.05 16.62 -1.17
CA ALA A 78 -4.79 15.19 -1.26
C ALA A 78 -4.88 14.49 0.11
N TRP A 79 -4.31 15.10 1.14
CA TRP A 79 -4.40 14.60 2.51
C TRP A 79 -5.84 14.53 3.02
N ASN A 80 -6.59 15.62 2.86
CA ASN A 80 -8.00 15.67 3.28
C ASN A 80 -8.87 14.65 2.53
N GLU A 81 -8.66 14.47 1.23
CA GLU A 81 -9.40 13.49 0.44
C GLU A 81 -9.09 12.05 0.89
N MET A 82 -7.83 11.76 1.19
CA MET A 82 -7.42 10.48 1.76
C MET A 82 -8.10 10.21 3.11
N GLN A 83 -8.07 11.18 4.03
CA GLN A 83 -8.69 11.05 5.34
C GLN A 83 -10.21 10.87 5.26
N LYS A 84 -10.90 11.62 4.40
CA LYS A 84 -12.36 11.46 4.17
C LYS A 84 -12.75 10.05 3.74
N LYS A 85 -11.85 9.32 3.09
CA LYS A 85 -12.04 7.92 2.69
C LYS A 85 -11.69 6.92 3.81
N GLY A 86 -11.32 7.40 5.00
CA GLY A 86 -10.87 6.55 6.11
C GLY A 86 -9.54 5.85 5.82
N ILE A 87 -8.68 6.47 4.99
CA ILE A 87 -7.36 5.97 4.65
C ILE A 87 -6.32 6.78 5.41
N ARG A 88 -5.31 6.11 5.92
CA ARG A 88 -4.11 6.70 6.50
C ARG A 88 -2.89 6.31 5.71
N PHE A 89 -1.86 7.15 5.76
CA PHE A 89 -0.57 6.91 5.14
C PHE A 89 0.51 6.76 6.21
N ILE A 90 1.40 5.80 6.02
CA ILE A 90 2.65 5.66 6.77
C ILE A 90 3.81 5.53 5.79
N SER A 91 4.93 6.16 6.11
CA SER A 91 6.19 6.02 5.38
C SER A 91 7.07 4.92 5.97
N CYS A 92 8.09 4.52 5.25
CA CYS A 92 9.09 3.58 5.75
C CYS A 92 9.90 4.12 6.95
N GLU A 93 9.85 5.41 7.23
CA GLU A 93 10.49 6.04 8.39
C GLU A 93 9.60 6.08 9.62
N ASP A 94 8.29 5.87 9.46
CA ASP A 94 7.36 5.84 10.59
C ASP A 94 7.62 4.65 11.52
N THR A 95 7.52 4.85 12.82
CA THR A 95 7.69 3.79 13.83
C THR A 95 6.65 2.68 13.71
N SER A 96 5.47 2.99 13.15
CA SER A 96 4.40 2.04 12.89
C SER A 96 4.56 1.24 11.60
N TYR A 97 5.63 1.49 10.82
CA TYR A 97 5.90 0.74 9.60
C TYR A 97 6.35 -0.69 9.94
N PRO A 98 5.77 -1.74 9.29
CA PRO A 98 6.12 -3.12 9.61
C PRO A 98 7.60 -3.41 9.39
N GLN A 99 8.36 -3.72 10.45
CA GLN A 99 9.80 -3.91 10.37
C GLN A 99 10.17 -5.07 9.44
N LYS A 100 9.42 -6.19 9.49
CA LYS A 100 9.61 -7.32 8.57
C LYS A 100 9.53 -6.93 7.09
N LEU A 101 8.77 -5.88 6.76
CA LEU A 101 8.67 -5.41 5.38
C LEU A 101 9.93 -4.66 4.94
N LYS A 102 10.69 -4.07 5.85
CA LYS A 102 12.00 -3.45 5.55
C LYS A 102 13.10 -4.45 5.22
N GLU A 103 12.91 -5.72 5.55
CA GLU A 103 13.90 -6.78 5.29
C GLU A 103 13.93 -7.21 3.83
N ILE A 104 12.88 -6.92 3.05
CA ILE A 104 12.88 -7.22 1.62
C ILE A 104 13.68 -6.17 0.85
N TYR A 105 14.41 -6.61 -0.19
CA TYR A 105 15.30 -5.74 -0.98
C TYR A 105 14.60 -4.50 -1.55
N ASP A 106 13.37 -4.64 -2.01
CA ASP A 106 12.60 -3.60 -2.68
C ASP A 106 11.37 -3.18 -1.87
N TYR A 107 11.52 -3.04 -0.54
CA TYR A 107 10.43 -2.67 0.35
C TYR A 107 9.69 -1.39 -0.09
N PRO A 108 8.39 -1.28 0.16
CA PRO A 108 7.59 -0.09 -0.15
C PRO A 108 8.07 1.13 0.64
N PHE A 109 8.20 2.28 -0.01
CA PHE A 109 8.53 3.54 0.68
C PHE A 109 7.39 4.08 1.54
N GLY A 110 6.17 3.67 1.24
CA GLY A 110 5.00 4.02 2.02
C GLY A 110 3.84 3.08 1.77
N LEU A 111 2.93 3.08 2.72
CA LEU A 111 1.72 2.26 2.68
C LEU A 111 0.49 3.13 2.91
N PHE A 112 -0.50 2.95 2.05
CA PHE A 112 -1.85 3.47 2.22
C PHE A 112 -2.71 2.39 2.85
N ILE A 113 -3.36 2.70 3.98
CA ILE A 113 -4.00 1.71 4.84
C ILE A 113 -5.45 2.11 5.09
N ARG A 114 -6.35 1.16 4.93
CA ARG A 114 -7.73 1.27 5.36
C ARG A 114 -8.06 0.11 6.30
N GLY A 115 -8.52 0.42 7.51
CA GLY A 115 -8.58 -0.53 8.61
C GLY A 115 -7.28 -0.55 9.43
N GLU A 116 -6.86 -1.71 9.89
CA GLU A 116 -5.70 -1.89 10.75
C GLU A 116 -4.49 -2.48 10.01
N LEU A 117 -3.32 -2.36 10.61
CA LEU A 117 -2.11 -3.11 10.27
C LEU A 117 -1.94 -4.28 11.24
N PRO A 118 -1.26 -5.36 10.82
CA PRO A 118 -0.78 -6.35 11.77
C PRO A 118 0.08 -5.66 12.85
N LYS A 119 -0.10 -6.05 14.10
CA LYS A 119 0.76 -5.58 15.18
C LYS A 119 2.16 -6.18 15.01
N GLU A 120 3.18 -5.53 15.57
CA GLU A 120 4.57 -5.97 15.41
C GLU A 120 4.81 -7.43 15.86
N ASN A 121 4.18 -7.84 16.94
CA ASN A 121 4.28 -9.21 17.47
C ASN A 121 3.19 -10.15 16.94
N GLU A 122 2.36 -9.69 16.01
CA GLU A 122 1.30 -10.52 15.43
C GLU A 122 1.88 -11.54 14.46
N LYS A 123 1.55 -12.82 14.70
CA LYS A 123 1.95 -13.89 13.78
C LYS A 123 1.11 -13.82 12.53
N THR A 124 1.75 -13.78 11.39
CA THR A 124 1.08 -13.70 10.09
C THR A 124 1.55 -14.81 9.16
N VAL A 125 0.62 -15.36 8.37
CA VAL A 125 0.90 -16.35 7.33
C VAL A 125 0.26 -15.88 6.02
N ALA A 126 0.99 -15.98 4.91
CA ALA A 126 0.43 -15.69 3.59
C ALA A 126 -0.16 -16.96 2.98
N ILE A 127 -1.41 -16.88 2.50
CA ILE A 127 -2.03 -17.91 1.65
C ILE A 127 -2.33 -17.29 0.31
N VAL A 128 -1.70 -17.80 -0.73
CA VAL A 128 -1.86 -17.33 -2.11
C VAL A 128 -2.06 -18.50 -3.06
N GLY A 129 -2.74 -18.30 -4.17
CA GLY A 129 -2.91 -19.37 -5.13
C GLY A 129 -3.70 -19.01 -6.38
N ALA A 130 -4.12 -20.03 -7.11
CA ALA A 130 -4.79 -19.90 -8.39
C ALA A 130 -6.13 -19.15 -8.27
N ARG A 131 -6.40 -18.25 -9.23
CA ARG A 131 -7.68 -17.54 -9.37
C ARG A 131 -8.82 -18.49 -9.76
N LEU A 132 -8.48 -19.52 -10.55
CA LEU A 132 -9.34 -20.65 -10.90
C LEU A 132 -8.80 -21.88 -10.16
N CYS A 133 -9.25 -22.08 -8.94
CA CYS A 133 -8.80 -23.17 -8.08
C CYS A 133 -9.74 -24.39 -8.19
N SER A 134 -9.16 -25.60 -8.02
CA SER A 134 -9.91 -26.84 -7.92
C SER A 134 -10.75 -26.88 -6.63
N ALA A 135 -11.71 -27.80 -6.56
CA ALA A 135 -12.46 -28.07 -5.34
C ALA A 135 -11.55 -28.50 -4.19
N TYR A 136 -10.55 -29.30 -4.48
CA TYR A 136 -9.50 -29.73 -3.54
C TYR A 136 -8.73 -28.52 -2.97
N GLY A 137 -8.19 -27.66 -3.85
CA GLY A 137 -7.45 -26.47 -3.42
C GLY A 137 -8.31 -25.53 -2.56
N ARG A 138 -9.58 -25.36 -2.91
CA ARG A 138 -10.55 -24.58 -2.13
C ARG A 138 -10.77 -25.19 -0.74
N HIS A 139 -10.99 -26.52 -0.67
CA HIS A 139 -11.18 -27.22 0.61
C HIS A 139 -9.97 -27.03 1.53
N PHE A 140 -8.75 -27.23 1.02
CA PHE A 140 -7.51 -27.06 1.80
C PHE A 140 -7.30 -25.61 2.25
N ALA A 141 -7.57 -24.63 1.38
CA ALA A 141 -7.46 -23.22 1.73
C ALA A 141 -8.39 -22.85 2.90
N VAL A 142 -9.63 -23.38 2.89
CA VAL A 142 -10.58 -23.19 4.00
C VAL A 142 -10.05 -23.83 5.27
N LYS A 143 -9.68 -25.12 5.21
CA LYS A 143 -9.24 -25.87 6.38
C LYS A 143 -8.03 -25.23 7.06
N ILE A 144 -6.99 -24.89 6.28
CA ILE A 144 -5.79 -24.26 6.82
C ILE A 144 -6.11 -22.88 7.40
N ALA A 145 -6.93 -22.07 6.73
CA ALA A 145 -7.24 -20.73 7.20
C ALA A 145 -8.06 -20.74 8.50
N GLU A 146 -9.01 -21.68 8.65
CA GLU A 146 -9.77 -21.87 9.90
C GLU A 146 -8.89 -22.38 11.05
N GLU A 147 -7.96 -23.31 10.77
CA GLU A 147 -6.99 -23.79 11.77
C GLU A 147 -6.05 -22.64 12.22
N LEU A 148 -5.50 -21.85 11.29
CA LEU A 148 -4.66 -20.70 11.63
C LEU A 148 -5.39 -19.68 12.51
N ALA A 149 -6.65 -19.40 12.21
CA ALA A 149 -7.48 -18.52 13.02
C ALA A 149 -7.62 -19.03 14.46
N GLY A 150 -7.79 -20.35 14.64
CA GLY A 150 -7.84 -21.00 15.97
C GLY A 150 -6.54 -20.88 16.79
N TYR A 151 -5.40 -20.64 16.13
CA TYR A 151 -4.10 -20.41 16.78
C TYR A 151 -3.73 -18.91 16.90
N ASP A 152 -4.68 -18.01 16.69
CA ASP A 152 -4.46 -16.55 16.66
C ASP A 152 -3.36 -16.13 15.66
N ILE A 153 -3.32 -16.80 14.52
CA ILE A 153 -2.42 -16.50 13.40
C ILE A 153 -3.22 -15.77 12.32
N SER A 154 -2.84 -14.54 12.05
CA SER A 154 -3.52 -13.72 11.06
C SER A 154 -3.12 -14.08 9.64
N LEU A 155 -4.08 -13.98 8.73
CA LEU A 155 -3.88 -14.34 7.35
C LEU A 155 -3.64 -13.11 6.47
N VAL A 156 -2.58 -13.14 5.67
CA VAL A 156 -2.29 -12.12 4.65
C VAL A 156 -2.52 -12.70 3.26
N SER A 157 -3.21 -11.98 2.39
CA SER A 157 -3.41 -12.41 1.00
C SER A 157 -3.73 -11.23 0.08
N GLY A 158 -4.00 -11.50 -1.19
CA GLY A 158 -4.21 -10.46 -2.19
C GLY A 158 -5.66 -10.13 -2.53
N MET A 159 -6.63 -10.68 -1.80
CA MET A 159 -8.07 -10.52 -2.08
C MET A 159 -8.49 -10.93 -3.51
N ALA A 160 -7.66 -11.73 -4.20
CA ALA A 160 -7.98 -12.20 -5.54
C ALA A 160 -9.13 -13.24 -5.53
N ARG A 161 -9.67 -13.53 -6.72
CA ARG A 161 -10.57 -14.69 -6.87
C ARG A 161 -9.82 -15.98 -6.52
N GLY A 162 -10.56 -17.05 -6.22
CA GLY A 162 -9.96 -18.37 -5.97
C GLY A 162 -9.39 -18.51 -4.56
N ILE A 163 -8.16 -18.96 -4.45
CA ILE A 163 -7.54 -19.32 -3.17
C ILE A 163 -7.48 -18.13 -2.20
N ASP A 164 -7.02 -16.98 -2.64
CA ASP A 164 -6.88 -15.77 -1.81
C ASP A 164 -8.17 -15.43 -1.07
N GLY A 165 -9.22 -15.15 -1.84
CA GLY A 165 -10.52 -14.75 -1.26
C GLY A 165 -11.19 -15.87 -0.47
N THR A 166 -10.96 -17.14 -0.83
CA THR A 166 -11.48 -18.30 -0.10
C THR A 166 -10.82 -18.38 1.28
N ALA A 167 -9.50 -18.31 1.35
CA ALA A 167 -8.74 -18.39 2.61
C ALA A 167 -9.08 -17.21 3.53
N GLN A 168 -9.14 -15.98 2.99
CA GLN A 168 -9.46 -14.78 3.78
C GLN A 168 -10.88 -14.85 4.38
N ARG A 169 -11.88 -15.32 3.62
CA ARG A 169 -13.22 -15.53 4.16
C ARG A 169 -13.24 -16.58 5.28
N ALA A 170 -12.52 -17.68 5.09
CA ALA A 170 -12.45 -18.74 6.07
C ALA A 170 -11.78 -18.29 7.37
N ALA A 171 -10.66 -17.56 7.28
CA ALA A 171 -9.98 -16.98 8.44
C ALA A 171 -10.91 -16.07 9.26
N ILE A 172 -11.60 -15.14 8.58
CA ILE A 172 -12.54 -14.21 9.24
C ILE A 172 -13.73 -14.97 9.85
N LYS A 173 -14.29 -15.96 9.13
CA LYS A 173 -15.36 -16.80 9.63
C LYS A 173 -14.95 -17.61 10.86
N GLY A 174 -13.70 -18.05 10.92
CA GLY A 174 -13.09 -18.71 12.08
C GLY A 174 -12.78 -17.78 13.26
N GLY A 175 -13.13 -16.48 13.17
CA GLY A 175 -12.89 -15.48 14.22
C GLY A 175 -11.49 -14.85 14.18
N GLY A 176 -10.67 -15.21 13.19
CA GLY A 176 -9.33 -14.66 13.02
C GLY A 176 -9.31 -13.33 12.27
N LYS A 177 -8.13 -12.70 12.24
CA LYS A 177 -7.89 -11.49 11.45
C LYS A 177 -7.35 -11.83 10.07
N SER A 178 -7.64 -10.96 9.11
CA SER A 178 -7.03 -11.06 7.79
C SER A 178 -6.71 -9.69 7.19
N TYR A 179 -5.63 -9.63 6.44
CA TYR A 179 -5.14 -8.41 5.80
C TYR A 179 -5.02 -8.63 4.29
N ALA A 180 -5.51 -7.67 3.52
CA ALA A 180 -5.38 -7.72 2.08
C ALA A 180 -4.32 -6.72 1.59
N VAL A 181 -3.36 -7.20 0.81
CA VAL A 181 -2.41 -6.34 0.08
C VAL A 181 -2.92 -6.18 -1.34
N LEU A 182 -3.19 -4.93 -1.77
CA LEU A 182 -3.82 -4.66 -3.06
C LEU A 182 -2.85 -4.14 -4.11
N GLY A 183 -3.16 -4.39 -5.39
CA GLY A 183 -2.48 -3.79 -6.54
C GLY A 183 -3.25 -2.58 -7.11
N CYS A 184 -3.99 -1.85 -6.27
CA CYS A 184 -4.74 -0.65 -6.60
C CYS A 184 -4.91 0.19 -5.34
N GLY A 185 -5.47 1.39 -5.44
CA GLY A 185 -5.77 2.21 -4.26
C GLY A 185 -6.63 1.47 -3.24
N PRO A 186 -6.39 1.68 -1.91
CA PRO A 186 -7.09 0.93 -0.87
C PRO A 186 -8.58 1.26 -0.78
N ASP A 187 -9.06 2.29 -1.47
CA ASP A 187 -10.46 2.65 -1.63
C ASP A 187 -11.16 1.90 -2.78
N ILE A 188 -10.40 1.13 -3.57
CA ILE A 188 -10.91 0.39 -4.73
C ILE A 188 -11.04 -1.09 -4.38
N CYS A 189 -12.28 -1.59 -4.41
CA CYS A 189 -12.53 -3.03 -4.26
C CYS A 189 -12.25 -3.74 -5.60
N TYR A 190 -11.15 -4.47 -5.68
CA TYR A 190 -10.83 -5.30 -6.85
C TYR A 190 -10.41 -6.71 -6.44
N PRO A 191 -11.06 -7.76 -6.98
CA PRO A 191 -12.20 -7.72 -7.90
C PRO A 191 -13.51 -7.35 -7.20
N MET A 192 -14.45 -6.74 -7.93
CA MET A 192 -15.76 -6.31 -7.38
C MET A 192 -16.60 -7.47 -6.80
N GLN A 193 -16.39 -8.69 -7.28
CA GLN A 193 -17.06 -9.90 -6.77
C GLN A 193 -16.68 -10.20 -5.30
N ASN A 194 -15.59 -9.62 -4.80
CA ASN A 194 -15.14 -9.78 -3.42
C ASN A 194 -15.52 -8.58 -2.53
N ARG A 195 -16.58 -7.82 -2.90
CA ARG A 195 -17.01 -6.64 -2.14
C ARG A 195 -17.42 -6.97 -0.70
N ASP A 196 -18.09 -8.09 -0.49
CA ASP A 196 -18.42 -8.60 0.84
C ASP A 196 -17.16 -8.87 1.68
N LEU A 197 -16.18 -9.55 1.08
CA LEU A 197 -14.89 -9.81 1.70
C LEU A 197 -14.15 -8.51 2.03
N TYR A 198 -14.11 -7.55 1.10
CA TYR A 198 -13.50 -6.25 1.32
C TYR A 198 -14.08 -5.54 2.55
N GLN A 199 -15.41 -5.54 2.71
CA GLN A 199 -16.05 -4.94 3.88
C GLN A 199 -15.74 -5.69 5.18
N ASN A 200 -15.63 -7.01 5.12
CA ASN A 200 -15.26 -7.82 6.29
C ASN A 200 -13.80 -7.64 6.68
N LEU A 201 -12.90 -7.49 5.72
CA LEU A 201 -11.48 -7.18 5.97
C LEU A 201 -11.31 -5.85 6.72
N LEU A 202 -12.09 -4.83 6.38
CA LEU A 202 -12.04 -3.53 7.08
C LEU A 202 -12.49 -3.61 8.55
N LYS A 203 -13.27 -4.63 8.91
CA LYS A 203 -13.76 -4.84 10.29
C LYS A 203 -12.88 -5.79 11.09
N ASN A 204 -12.19 -6.72 10.41
CA ASN A 204 -11.46 -7.82 11.04
C ASN A 204 -10.00 -7.87 10.58
N GLY A 205 -9.38 -6.69 10.41
CA GLY A 205 -8.03 -6.53 9.93
C GLY A 205 -7.89 -5.26 9.10
N GLY A 206 -7.44 -5.35 7.86
CA GLY A 206 -7.26 -4.17 7.02
C GLY A 206 -6.93 -4.47 5.58
N VAL A 207 -6.88 -3.38 4.83
CA VAL A 207 -6.51 -3.35 3.42
C VAL A 207 -5.31 -2.42 3.27
N LEU A 208 -4.25 -2.92 2.66
CA LEU A 208 -2.98 -2.22 2.48
C LEU A 208 -2.66 -2.07 1.00
N SER A 209 -2.04 -0.98 0.64
CA SER A 209 -1.55 -0.78 -0.72
C SER A 209 -0.35 0.17 -0.76
N GLU A 210 0.52 -0.03 -1.73
CA GLU A 210 1.56 0.93 -2.11
C GLU A 210 1.04 2.02 -3.05
N TYR A 211 -0.17 1.82 -3.56
CA TYR A 211 -0.80 2.73 -4.53
C TYR A 211 -1.74 3.70 -3.81
N PRO A 212 -1.70 5.00 -4.18
CA PRO A 212 -2.53 6.01 -3.55
C PRO A 212 -4.02 5.79 -3.81
N PRO A 213 -4.89 6.44 -3.01
CA PRO A 213 -6.34 6.42 -3.24
C PRO A 213 -6.70 6.80 -4.67
N GLY A 214 -7.66 6.09 -5.25
CA GLY A 214 -8.11 6.29 -6.63
C GLY A 214 -7.23 5.64 -7.71
N CYS A 215 -6.07 5.05 -7.37
CA CYS A 215 -5.22 4.36 -8.33
C CYS A 215 -5.89 3.08 -8.84
N SER A 216 -6.16 3.01 -10.14
CA SER A 216 -6.82 1.88 -10.80
C SER A 216 -5.98 0.59 -10.77
N PRO A 217 -6.64 -0.60 -10.75
CA PRO A 217 -5.95 -1.88 -10.83
C PRO A 217 -5.39 -2.13 -12.23
N LEU A 218 -4.08 -1.97 -12.39
CA LEU A 218 -3.39 -2.24 -13.64
C LEU A 218 -2.69 -3.61 -13.59
N PRO A 219 -2.60 -4.35 -14.71
CA PRO A 219 -2.04 -5.70 -14.72
C PRO A 219 -0.65 -5.81 -14.10
N PHE A 220 0.23 -4.85 -14.35
CA PHE A 220 1.60 -4.85 -13.83
C PHE A 220 1.72 -4.50 -12.34
N HIS A 221 0.68 -3.96 -11.70
CA HIS A 221 0.66 -3.71 -10.26
C HIS A 221 0.65 -5.00 -9.44
N PHE A 222 0.00 -6.05 -9.97
CA PHE A 222 -0.16 -7.31 -9.22
C PHE A 222 1.15 -8.08 -9.02
N PRO A 223 2.01 -8.27 -10.05
CA PRO A 223 3.34 -8.83 -9.84
C PRO A 223 4.20 -8.01 -8.88
N MET A 224 4.16 -6.69 -8.98
CA MET A 224 4.93 -5.80 -8.10
C MET A 224 4.51 -5.92 -6.63
N ARG A 225 3.20 -6.12 -6.37
CA ARG A 225 2.65 -6.31 -5.05
C ARG A 225 3.05 -7.64 -4.41
N ASN A 226 3.36 -8.68 -5.20
CA ASN A 226 3.59 -10.05 -4.72
C ASN A 226 4.95 -10.30 -4.05
N ARG A 227 5.77 -9.27 -3.88
CA ARG A 227 7.04 -9.38 -3.17
C ARG A 227 6.91 -9.46 -1.65
#